data_3b82802424df5443e2e81d28c2a956fa
#
_entry.id   3b82802424df5443e2e81d28c2a956fa
#
_cell.length_a   1.000
_cell.length_b   1.000
_cell.length_c   1.000
_cell.angle_alpha   90.00
_cell.angle_beta   90.00
_cell.angle_gamma   90.00
#
_symmetry.space_group_name_H-M   'P 1'
#
loop_
_entity.id
_entity.type
_entity.pdbx_description
1 polymer ?
#
loop_
_entity_poly.entity_id
_entity_poly.type
_entity_poly.pdbx_seq_one_letter_code
_entity_poly.pdbx_strand_id
1 'polypeptide(L)'
;FLFAMDTAAGMIQSGRYKKIVVCGADKMSSIVDYTDRATCPIFGDGAAAVLVEPSTEEGFGWQDSFLRTDGMGLPFLCLKAGGSVCSPSYFTIDHRMHYLHQEGRTVFKFAVTNMSNACTIVAERNNLNKDNIDWIVPHQANVRIIEAVAERLEVPEEKVMLNIQRYGNTSAGTLPLALWD
;
A
#
# COMPACT_ATOMS: atom_id res chain seq x y z
N PHE A 1 -5.83 2.03 0.45
CA PHE A 1 -6.76 0.97 0.04
C PHE A 1 -7.26 0.16 1.23
N LEU A 2 -6.38 -0.40 2.12
CA LEU A 2 -6.80 -1.25 3.25
C LEU A 2 -7.74 -0.55 4.23
N PHE A 3 -7.50 0.72 4.59
CA PHE A 3 -8.43 1.50 5.42
C PHE A 3 -9.82 1.62 4.79
N ALA A 4 -9.89 1.80 3.47
CA ALA A 4 -11.15 1.86 2.76
C ALA A 4 -11.85 0.50 2.70
N MET A 5 -11.10 -0.60 2.57
CA MET A 5 -11.63 -1.96 2.63
C MET A 5 -12.24 -2.27 3.99
N ASP A 6 -11.54 -1.97 5.07
CA ASP A 6 -12.02 -2.17 6.44
C ASP A 6 -13.28 -1.33 6.72
N THR A 7 -13.28 -0.08 6.29
CA THR A 7 -14.47 0.79 6.37
C THR A 7 -15.65 0.21 5.60
N ALA A 8 -15.43 -0.27 4.38
CA ALA A 8 -16.47 -0.88 3.56
C ALA A 8 -17.02 -2.16 4.19
N ALA A 9 -16.13 -3.01 4.74
CA ALA A 9 -16.53 -4.22 5.47
C ALA A 9 -17.43 -3.88 6.66
N GLY A 10 -17.06 -2.90 7.49
CA GLY A 10 -17.89 -2.44 8.59
C GLY A 10 -19.26 -1.88 8.16
N MET A 11 -19.31 -1.15 7.04
CA MET A 11 -20.57 -0.64 6.48
C MET A 11 -21.48 -1.76 5.97
N ILE A 12 -20.91 -2.81 5.35
CA ILE A 12 -21.66 -4.00 4.92
C ILE A 12 -22.18 -4.77 6.14
N GLN A 13 -21.31 -5.03 7.13
CA GLN A 13 -21.66 -5.75 8.35
C GLN A 13 -22.76 -5.05 9.15
N SER A 14 -22.80 -3.71 9.13
CA SER A 14 -23.89 -2.95 9.76
C SER A 14 -25.26 -3.12 9.09
N GLY A 15 -25.31 -3.77 7.94
CA GLY A 15 -26.52 -3.96 7.13
C GLY A 15 -27.02 -2.71 6.38
N ARG A 16 -26.33 -1.58 6.53
CA ARG A 16 -26.72 -0.31 5.92
C ARG A 16 -26.54 -0.31 4.41
N TYR A 17 -25.48 -0.96 3.93
CA TYR A 17 -25.16 -1.08 2.51
C TYR A 17 -24.99 -2.56 2.13
N LYS A 18 -25.36 -2.89 0.89
CA LYS A 18 -25.25 -4.24 0.35
C LYS A 18 -24.15 -4.37 -0.71
N LYS A 19 -23.76 -3.24 -1.31
CA LYS A 19 -22.72 -3.19 -2.34
C LYS A 19 -21.95 -1.89 -2.20
N ILE A 20 -20.62 -2.01 -2.11
CA ILE A 20 -19.70 -0.86 -2.00
C ILE A 20 -18.57 -1.08 -3.00
N VAL A 21 -18.26 -0.09 -3.81
CA VAL A 21 -17.08 -0.10 -4.67
C VAL A 21 -15.95 0.64 -3.96
N VAL A 22 -14.83 -0.04 -3.76
CA VAL A 22 -13.61 0.54 -3.20
C VAL A 22 -12.58 0.70 -4.31
N CYS A 23 -12.16 1.95 -4.57
CA CYS A 23 -11.19 2.28 -5.60
C CYS A 23 -9.85 2.67 -4.98
N GLY A 24 -8.76 2.24 -5.62
CA GLY A 24 -7.41 2.75 -5.39
C GLY A 24 -6.88 3.33 -6.70
N ALA A 25 -6.53 4.62 -6.72
CA ALA A 25 -6.06 5.30 -7.92
C ALA A 25 -5.08 6.41 -7.59
N ASP A 26 -3.93 6.42 -8.25
CA ASP A 26 -2.93 7.48 -8.13
C ASP A 26 -2.25 7.74 -9.46
N LYS A 27 -2.04 9.02 -9.77
CA LYS A 27 -1.24 9.49 -10.89
C LYS A 27 0.11 9.99 -10.39
N MET A 28 1.03 9.05 -10.13
CA MET A 28 2.35 9.35 -9.59
C MET A 28 3.24 10.11 -10.58
N SER A 29 3.04 9.92 -11.89
CA SER A 29 3.78 10.63 -12.93
C SER A 29 3.65 12.15 -12.85
N SER A 30 2.61 12.67 -12.20
CA SER A 30 2.40 14.12 -12.02
C SER A 30 3.25 14.75 -10.92
N ILE A 31 3.81 13.94 -10.02
CA ILE A 31 4.57 14.41 -8.85
C ILE A 31 5.99 13.82 -8.76
N VAL A 32 6.36 12.95 -9.69
CA VAL A 32 7.71 12.38 -9.76
C VAL A 32 8.63 13.31 -10.53
N ASP A 33 9.82 13.55 -9.99
CA ASP A 33 10.90 14.25 -10.68
C ASP A 33 11.66 13.28 -11.58
N TYR A 34 11.47 13.38 -12.90
CA TYR A 34 12.14 12.51 -13.88
C TYR A 34 13.66 12.75 -13.99
N THR A 35 14.19 13.76 -13.33
CA THR A 35 15.64 13.98 -13.20
C THR A 35 16.23 13.36 -11.94
N ASP A 36 15.39 12.98 -10.96
CA ASP A 36 15.81 12.27 -9.76
C ASP A 36 15.79 10.75 -9.98
N ARG A 37 16.97 10.18 -10.21
CA ARG A 37 17.15 8.74 -10.46
C ARG A 37 16.88 7.86 -9.24
N ALA A 38 16.70 8.44 -8.06
CA ALA A 38 16.38 7.69 -6.85
C ALA A 38 14.88 7.38 -6.74
N THR A 39 14.03 8.22 -7.31
CA THR A 39 12.57 8.09 -7.20
C THR A 39 11.89 7.79 -8.54
N CYS A 40 12.35 8.36 -9.66
CA CYS A 40 11.64 8.23 -10.94
C CYS A 40 11.45 6.79 -11.47
N PRO A 41 12.37 5.82 -11.24
CA PRO A 41 12.16 4.45 -11.72
C PRO A 41 11.23 3.61 -10.84
N ILE A 42 10.79 4.15 -9.68
CA ILE A 42 10.03 3.37 -8.71
C ILE A 42 8.53 3.48 -8.97
N PHE A 43 8.04 4.70 -9.20
CA PHE A 43 6.62 5.00 -9.20
C PHE A 43 5.97 4.88 -10.57
N GLY A 44 4.72 4.41 -10.59
CA GLY A 44 3.87 4.31 -11.77
C GLY A 44 2.46 4.83 -11.53
N ASP A 45 1.74 5.10 -12.60
CA ASP A 45 0.32 5.45 -12.58
C ASP A 45 -0.52 4.17 -12.59
N GLY A 46 -1.57 4.15 -11.80
CA GLY A 46 -2.46 2.99 -11.77
C GLY A 46 -3.77 3.25 -11.04
N ALA A 47 -4.78 2.51 -11.45
CA ALA A 47 -6.09 2.52 -10.84
C ALA A 47 -6.73 1.13 -10.93
N ALA A 48 -7.37 0.73 -9.85
CA ALA A 48 -8.22 -0.45 -9.85
C ALA A 48 -9.32 -0.31 -8.79
N ALA A 49 -10.36 -1.13 -8.89
CA ALA A 49 -11.48 -1.13 -7.97
C ALA A 49 -11.93 -2.54 -7.64
N VAL A 50 -12.46 -2.72 -6.44
CA VAL A 50 -13.09 -3.97 -5.99
C VAL A 50 -14.53 -3.69 -5.57
N LEU A 51 -15.41 -4.65 -5.84
CA LEU A 51 -16.77 -4.65 -5.32
C LEU A 51 -16.78 -5.47 -4.01
N VAL A 52 -17.28 -4.85 -2.94
CA VAL A 52 -17.48 -5.48 -1.64
C VAL A 52 -18.97 -5.70 -1.43
N GLU A 53 -19.35 -6.93 -1.10
CA GLU A 53 -20.74 -7.32 -0.82
C GLU A 53 -20.77 -8.41 0.27
N PRO A 54 -21.94 -8.68 0.91
CA PRO A 54 -22.04 -9.72 1.91
C PRO A 54 -21.69 -11.09 1.32
N SER A 55 -20.82 -11.85 2.02
CA SER A 55 -20.61 -13.26 1.68
C SER A 55 -21.77 -14.11 2.23
N THR A 56 -22.18 -15.10 1.44
CA THR A 56 -23.12 -16.15 1.88
C THR A 56 -22.39 -17.41 2.35
N GLU A 57 -21.08 -17.47 2.15
CA GLU A 57 -20.23 -18.59 2.51
C GLU A 57 -19.57 -18.31 3.87
N GLU A 58 -19.80 -19.22 4.84
CA GLU A 58 -19.19 -19.12 6.17
C GLU A 58 -17.66 -19.28 6.09
N GLY A 59 -16.93 -18.41 6.79
CA GLY A 59 -15.47 -18.42 6.80
C GLY A 59 -14.79 -17.71 5.61
N PHE A 60 -15.56 -17.20 4.63
CA PHE A 60 -15.01 -16.44 3.49
C PHE A 60 -15.29 -14.94 3.60
N GLY A 61 -14.36 -14.14 3.10
CA GLY A 61 -14.46 -12.69 3.04
C GLY A 61 -13.47 -11.98 3.96
N TRP A 62 -13.76 -10.73 4.31
CA TRP A 62 -12.93 -9.89 5.19
C TRP A 62 -13.04 -10.36 6.64
N GLN A 63 -12.00 -11.00 7.17
CA GLN A 63 -12.02 -11.64 8.49
C GLN A 63 -11.53 -10.70 9.60
N ASP A 64 -10.37 -10.09 9.42
CA ASP A 64 -9.71 -9.24 10.43
C ASP A 64 -8.87 -8.17 9.76
N SER A 65 -8.54 -7.14 10.51
CA SER A 65 -7.64 -6.08 10.07
C SER A 65 -6.76 -5.57 11.21
N PHE A 66 -5.55 -5.15 10.86
CA PHE A 66 -4.68 -4.38 11.73
C PHE A 66 -4.21 -3.14 10.99
N LEU A 67 -4.83 -2.01 11.29
CA LEU A 67 -4.56 -0.72 10.66
C LEU A 67 -3.72 0.16 11.59
N ARG A 68 -2.69 0.79 11.03
CA ARG A 68 -1.81 1.68 11.78
C ARG A 68 -1.36 2.85 10.91
N THR A 69 -1.22 4.01 11.54
CA THR A 69 -0.66 5.22 10.96
C THR A 69 0.45 5.75 11.87
N ASP A 70 1.55 6.19 11.27
CA ASP A 70 2.66 6.82 11.99
C ASP A 70 3.07 8.11 11.28
N GLY A 71 2.64 9.24 11.83
CA GLY A 71 2.95 10.57 11.28
C GLY A 71 4.41 11.00 11.44
N MET A 72 5.21 10.28 12.25
CA MET A 72 6.66 10.57 12.38
C MET A 72 7.41 10.29 11.08
N GLY A 73 6.82 9.52 10.16
CA GLY A 73 7.38 9.25 8.84
C GLY A 73 7.31 10.41 7.84
N LEU A 74 6.54 11.45 8.12
CA LEU A 74 6.31 12.58 7.20
C LEU A 74 7.60 13.19 6.59
N PRO A 75 8.67 13.45 7.34
CA PRO A 75 9.89 14.04 6.77
C PRO A 75 10.59 13.14 5.74
N PHE A 76 10.35 11.84 5.78
CA PHE A 76 11.06 10.85 4.97
C PHE A 76 10.34 10.48 3.67
N LEU A 77 9.04 10.79 3.57
CA LEU A 77 8.24 10.55 2.36
C LEU A 77 7.12 11.58 2.28
N CYS A 78 7.30 12.62 1.45
CA CYS A 78 6.33 13.71 1.34
C CYS A 78 6.52 14.55 0.07
N LEU A 79 5.54 15.40 -0.20
CA LEU A 79 5.70 16.62 -1.01
C LEU A 79 5.96 17.78 -0.07
N LYS A 80 7.08 18.49 -0.26
CA LYS A 80 7.50 19.57 0.65
C LYS A 80 6.71 20.86 0.47
N ALA A 81 6.08 21.04 -0.70
CA ALA A 81 5.24 22.20 -1.01
C ALA A 81 4.04 21.80 -1.89
N GLY A 82 3.11 22.70 -2.05
CA GLY A 82 1.88 22.51 -2.83
C GLY A 82 0.62 22.41 -1.99
N GLY A 83 0.75 22.34 -0.66
CA GLY A 83 -0.37 22.35 0.29
C GLY A 83 -0.50 23.68 1.04
N SER A 84 -1.43 23.73 2.00
CA SER A 84 -1.72 24.93 2.79
C SER A 84 -0.58 25.36 3.72
N VAL A 85 0.25 24.42 4.19
CA VAL A 85 1.41 24.71 5.06
C VAL A 85 2.55 25.40 4.29
N CYS A 86 2.77 24.99 3.05
CA CYS A 86 3.78 25.55 2.17
C CYS A 86 3.16 25.72 0.77
N SER A 87 2.52 26.86 0.55
CA SER A 87 1.80 27.15 -0.71
C SER A 87 2.77 27.29 -1.88
N PRO A 88 2.28 27.06 -3.12
CA PRO A 88 3.06 27.28 -4.33
C PRO A 88 3.59 28.72 -4.41
N SER A 89 4.86 28.87 -4.80
CA SER A 89 5.53 30.15 -5.02
C SER A 89 6.66 29.97 -6.03
N TYR A 90 7.20 31.03 -6.56
CA TYR A 90 8.40 30.96 -7.40
C TYR A 90 9.56 30.27 -6.65
N PHE A 91 9.72 30.58 -5.37
CA PHE A 91 10.73 29.92 -4.53
C PHE A 91 10.54 28.41 -4.49
N THR A 92 9.34 27.94 -4.21
CA THR A 92 9.07 26.49 -4.08
C THR A 92 9.17 25.76 -5.42
N ILE A 93 8.89 26.43 -6.53
CA ILE A 93 9.04 25.89 -7.88
C ILE A 93 10.53 25.79 -8.23
N ASP A 94 11.31 26.84 -8.04
CA ASP A 94 12.75 26.89 -8.33
C ASP A 94 13.53 25.86 -7.49
N HIS A 95 13.08 25.62 -6.26
CA HIS A 95 13.68 24.62 -5.36
C HIS A 95 13.08 23.21 -5.52
N ARG A 96 12.24 22.99 -6.55
CA ARG A 96 11.66 21.69 -6.91
C ARG A 96 10.90 21.00 -5.77
N MET A 97 10.29 21.78 -4.87
CA MET A 97 9.63 21.27 -3.67
C MET A 97 8.27 20.59 -3.94
N HIS A 98 7.77 20.66 -5.19
CA HIS A 98 6.52 20.05 -5.63
C HIS A 98 6.67 18.60 -6.11
N TYR A 99 7.90 18.07 -6.07
CA TYR A 99 8.18 16.68 -6.40
C TYR A 99 8.28 15.80 -5.15
N LEU A 100 8.00 14.53 -5.34
CA LEU A 100 8.07 13.54 -4.29
C LEU A 100 9.49 13.43 -3.73
N HIS A 101 9.60 13.64 -2.42
CA HIS A 101 10.82 13.42 -1.65
C HIS A 101 10.74 12.08 -0.94
N GLN A 102 11.78 11.26 -1.07
CA GLN A 102 11.87 9.96 -0.40
C GLN A 102 13.28 9.70 0.13
N GLU A 103 13.37 9.43 1.42
CA GLU A 103 14.58 8.86 2.04
C GLU A 103 14.51 7.34 2.02
N GLY A 104 14.91 6.73 0.90
CA GLY A 104 14.70 5.32 0.61
C GLY A 104 15.19 4.36 1.70
N ARG A 105 16.34 4.65 2.36
CA ARG A 105 16.88 3.79 3.42
C ARG A 105 15.99 3.77 4.68
N THR A 106 15.49 4.93 5.10
CA THR A 106 14.61 5.06 6.25
C THR A 106 13.25 4.43 5.96
N VAL A 107 12.68 4.73 4.78
CA VAL A 107 11.42 4.15 4.31
C VAL A 107 11.51 2.63 4.22
N PHE A 108 12.62 2.08 3.70
CA PHE A 108 12.85 0.64 3.61
C PHE A 108 12.77 -0.04 5.00
N LYS A 109 13.54 0.46 5.97
CA LYS A 109 13.57 -0.11 7.33
C LYS A 109 12.21 -0.07 7.99
N PHE A 110 11.53 1.06 7.86
CA PHE A 110 10.19 1.25 8.41
C PHE A 110 9.19 0.28 7.77
N ALA A 111 9.18 0.19 6.44
CA ALA A 111 8.27 -0.68 5.69
C ALA A 111 8.46 -2.16 6.06
N VAL A 112 9.69 -2.68 5.98
CA VAL A 112 9.97 -4.09 6.31
C VAL A 112 9.54 -4.42 7.74
N THR A 113 9.87 -3.57 8.71
CA THR A 113 9.53 -3.84 10.11
C THR A 113 8.02 -3.81 10.34
N ASN A 114 7.34 -2.76 9.87
CA ASN A 114 5.92 -2.59 10.20
C ASN A 114 5.00 -3.48 9.36
N MET A 115 5.33 -3.76 8.10
CA MET A 115 4.56 -4.71 7.29
C MET A 115 4.66 -6.12 7.89
N SER A 116 5.86 -6.59 8.23
CA SER A 116 6.03 -7.90 8.86
C SER A 116 5.29 -7.99 10.19
N ASN A 117 5.41 -6.98 11.04
CA ASN A 117 4.70 -6.95 12.34
C ASN A 117 3.18 -6.96 12.16
N ALA A 118 2.66 -6.21 11.19
CA ALA A 118 1.22 -6.18 10.91
C ALA A 118 0.71 -7.56 10.45
N CYS A 119 1.44 -8.22 9.55
CA CYS A 119 1.12 -9.58 9.10
C CYS A 119 1.15 -10.57 10.26
N THR A 120 2.19 -10.53 11.10
CA THR A 120 2.29 -11.40 12.27
C THR A 120 1.10 -11.23 13.22
N ILE A 121 0.74 -9.97 13.54
CA ILE A 121 -0.40 -9.69 14.45
C ILE A 121 -1.71 -10.26 13.90
N VAL A 122 -1.99 -10.05 12.62
CA VAL A 122 -3.22 -10.57 11.99
C VAL A 122 -3.19 -12.10 11.92
N ALA A 123 -2.05 -12.68 11.56
CA ALA A 123 -1.90 -14.14 11.51
C ALA A 123 -2.13 -14.78 12.88
N GLU A 124 -1.49 -14.26 13.93
CA GLU A 124 -1.64 -14.78 15.31
C GLU A 124 -3.09 -14.69 15.80
N ARG A 125 -3.77 -13.55 15.56
CA ARG A 125 -5.18 -13.37 15.94
C ARG A 125 -6.11 -14.39 15.30
N ASN A 126 -5.78 -14.84 14.10
CA ASN A 126 -6.61 -15.74 13.29
C ASN A 126 -6.08 -17.18 13.29
N ASN A 127 -5.11 -17.50 14.15
CA ASN A 127 -4.47 -18.82 14.25
C ASN A 127 -3.87 -19.29 12.89
N LEU A 128 -3.38 -18.33 12.09
CA LEU A 128 -2.72 -18.61 10.82
C LEU A 128 -1.22 -18.80 11.01
N ASN A 129 -0.65 -19.66 10.20
CA ASN A 129 0.78 -19.88 10.09
C ASN A 129 1.17 -19.99 8.60
N LYS A 130 2.46 -20.10 8.31
CA LYS A 130 2.99 -20.17 6.94
C LYS A 130 2.42 -21.32 6.09
N ASP A 131 1.96 -22.40 6.74
CA ASP A 131 1.49 -23.60 6.03
C ASP A 131 0.03 -23.42 5.55
N ASN A 132 -0.77 -22.66 6.30
CA ASN A 132 -2.18 -22.41 5.98
C ASN A 132 -2.46 -21.02 5.38
N ILE A 133 -1.41 -20.26 5.05
CA ILE A 133 -1.49 -19.05 4.22
C ILE A 133 -1.24 -19.45 2.77
N ASP A 134 -2.22 -19.21 1.89
CA ASP A 134 -2.08 -19.50 0.47
C ASP A 134 -1.36 -18.37 -0.26
N TRP A 135 -1.69 -17.12 0.04
CA TRP A 135 -1.10 -15.95 -0.61
C TRP A 135 -0.83 -14.80 0.34
N ILE A 136 0.29 -14.12 0.12
CA ILE A 136 0.56 -12.77 0.61
C ILE A 136 0.49 -11.82 -0.57
N VAL A 137 -0.37 -10.80 -0.48
CA VAL A 137 -0.51 -9.73 -1.47
C VAL A 137 0.00 -8.42 -0.86
N PRO A 138 1.31 -8.11 -0.98
CA PRO A 138 1.89 -6.93 -0.36
C PRO A 138 1.65 -5.68 -1.23
N HIS A 139 1.73 -4.52 -0.59
CA HIS A 139 1.92 -3.27 -1.31
C HIS A 139 3.18 -3.35 -2.18
N GLN A 140 3.04 -3.08 -3.47
CA GLN A 140 4.13 -3.16 -4.45
C GLN A 140 5.04 -1.92 -4.39
N ALA A 141 5.69 -1.72 -3.24
CA ALA A 141 6.52 -0.55 -2.97
C ALA A 141 7.89 -0.64 -3.65
N ASN A 142 8.55 -1.78 -3.50
CA ASN A 142 9.89 -2.09 -3.99
C ASN A 142 10.13 -3.60 -3.84
N VAL A 143 10.71 -4.24 -4.84
CA VAL A 143 10.99 -5.70 -4.82
C VAL A 143 11.73 -6.11 -3.55
N ARG A 144 12.79 -5.38 -3.18
CA ARG A 144 13.59 -5.69 -1.97
C ARG A 144 12.80 -5.60 -0.66
N ILE A 145 11.79 -4.72 -0.58
CA ILE A 145 10.91 -4.65 0.59
C ILE A 145 10.03 -5.89 0.62
N ILE A 146 9.46 -6.29 -0.50
CA ILE A 146 8.59 -7.46 -0.62
C ILE A 146 9.35 -8.73 -0.23
N GLU A 147 10.55 -8.93 -0.81
CA GLU A 147 11.44 -10.06 -0.50
C GLU A 147 11.81 -10.11 0.99
N ALA A 148 12.23 -8.97 1.57
CA ALA A 148 12.59 -8.90 2.99
C ALA A 148 11.40 -9.14 3.94
N VAL A 149 10.18 -8.78 3.55
CA VAL A 149 8.96 -9.10 4.30
C VAL A 149 8.64 -10.59 4.20
N ALA A 150 8.71 -11.18 3.01
CA ALA A 150 8.48 -12.60 2.78
C ALA A 150 9.47 -13.47 3.57
N GLU A 151 10.77 -13.15 3.52
CA GLU A 151 11.83 -13.81 4.29
C GLU A 151 11.53 -13.74 5.80
N ARG A 152 11.15 -12.56 6.30
CA ARG A 152 10.88 -12.37 7.73
C ARG A 152 9.63 -13.10 8.23
N LEU A 153 8.67 -13.33 7.33
CA LEU A 153 7.45 -14.12 7.61
C LEU A 153 7.65 -15.61 7.34
N GLU A 154 8.81 -16.00 6.85
CA GLU A 154 9.14 -17.38 6.42
C GLU A 154 8.16 -17.93 5.38
N VAL A 155 7.61 -17.07 4.52
CA VAL A 155 6.66 -17.45 3.46
C VAL A 155 7.43 -17.66 2.17
N PRO A 156 7.23 -18.78 1.46
CA PRO A 156 7.87 -19.07 0.18
C PRO A 156 7.52 -18.03 -0.89
N GLU A 157 8.48 -17.72 -1.77
CA GLU A 157 8.31 -16.70 -2.83
C GLU A 157 7.12 -16.98 -3.75
N GLU A 158 6.83 -18.25 -4.02
CA GLU A 158 5.70 -18.69 -4.85
C GLU A 158 4.32 -18.35 -4.25
N LYS A 159 4.26 -18.03 -2.96
CA LYS A 159 3.05 -17.55 -2.26
C LYS A 159 3.00 -16.03 -2.13
N VAL A 160 3.94 -15.30 -2.72
CA VAL A 160 4.03 -13.85 -2.63
C VAL A 160 3.71 -13.21 -3.97
N MET A 161 2.62 -12.46 -4.03
CA MET A 161 2.23 -11.75 -5.25
C MET A 161 3.24 -10.66 -5.60
N LEU A 162 3.74 -10.68 -6.84
CA LEU A 162 4.70 -9.72 -7.35
C LEU A 162 4.31 -9.28 -8.77
N ASN A 163 3.93 -8.02 -8.92
CA ASN A 163 3.61 -7.42 -10.23
C ASN A 163 4.23 -6.01 -10.43
N ILE A 164 5.09 -5.59 -9.51
CA ILE A 164 5.75 -4.28 -9.55
C ILE A 164 6.55 -4.06 -10.84
N GLN A 165 7.10 -5.11 -11.45
CA GLN A 165 7.83 -5.04 -12.72
C GLN A 165 6.95 -4.63 -13.90
N ARG A 166 5.62 -4.78 -13.77
CA ARG A 166 4.64 -4.38 -14.81
C ARG A 166 4.13 -2.96 -14.60
N TYR A 167 3.89 -2.59 -13.34
CA TYR A 167 3.15 -1.37 -13.00
C TYR A 167 3.98 -0.35 -12.22
N GLY A 168 5.09 -0.76 -11.60
CA GLY A 168 5.78 0.06 -10.61
C GLY A 168 4.98 0.20 -9.30
N ASN A 169 5.37 1.15 -8.47
CA ASN A 169 4.63 1.53 -7.28
C ASN A 169 3.50 2.51 -7.66
N THR A 170 2.29 2.00 -7.79
CA THR A 170 1.08 2.77 -8.11
C THR A 170 0.32 3.24 -6.86
N SER A 171 1.00 3.30 -5.70
CA SER A 171 0.46 3.81 -4.42
C SER A 171 -0.87 3.14 -4.03
N ALA A 172 -2.00 3.85 -4.08
CA ALA A 172 -3.30 3.29 -3.70
C ALA A 172 -3.79 2.19 -4.67
N GLY A 173 -3.35 2.22 -5.92
CA GLY A 173 -3.69 1.23 -6.94
C GLY A 173 -2.95 -0.11 -6.79
N THR A 174 -1.87 -0.20 -6.00
CA THR A 174 -1.00 -1.38 -5.99
C THR A 174 -1.71 -2.65 -5.53
N LEU A 175 -2.44 -2.58 -4.43
CA LEU A 175 -3.14 -3.76 -3.87
C LEU A 175 -4.27 -4.25 -4.75
N PRO A 176 -5.21 -3.39 -5.21
CA PRO A 176 -6.28 -3.88 -6.08
C PRO A 176 -5.79 -4.36 -7.45
N LEU A 177 -4.69 -3.82 -7.99
CA LEU A 177 -4.04 -4.35 -9.18
C LEU A 177 -3.39 -5.72 -8.92
N ALA A 178 -2.76 -5.89 -7.77
CA ALA A 178 -2.15 -7.17 -7.39
C ALA A 178 -3.21 -8.26 -7.08
N LEU A 179 -4.39 -7.87 -6.63
CA LEU A 179 -5.52 -8.79 -6.44
C LEU A 179 -6.18 -9.21 -7.76
N TRP A 180 -6.05 -8.39 -8.81
CA TRP A 180 -6.58 -8.68 -10.13
C TRP A 180 -5.71 -9.68 -10.92
N ASP A 181 -4.39 -9.57 -10.83
CA ASP A 181 -3.41 -10.41 -11.54
C ASP A 181 -3.33 -11.82 -10.95
#